data_fba0fc87328a69c77ac601c3d844fdcc
#
_entry.id   fba0fc87328a69c77ac601c3d844fdcc
#
_cell.length_a   1.000
_cell.length_b   1.000
_cell.length_c   1.000
_cell.angle_alpha   90.00
_cell.angle_beta   90.00
_cell.angle_gamma   90.00
#
_symmetry.space_group_name_H-M   'P 1'
#
loop_
_entity.id
_entity.type
_entity.pdbx_description
1 polymer ?
#
loop_
_entity_poly.entity_id
_entity_poly.type
_entity_poly.pdbx_seq_one_letter_code
_entity_poly.pdbx_strand_id
1 'polypeptide(L)'
;NKEVLAHIFSHVLHHVLEAGLIDPSEIFIDGTHIKAAANNHKYKTVVIDQKAKFMSEQLEIEINLDRRKHAKKFLKPAKKGEAKPKKQSTTDPDSGWFHKGEHKEVFAYNAQVACDKHGWALAYTVEAGNIHDSQAFSALFVKLEPFSPEFIIADSGYKTPSIAKFLLEKGITPVFPYTRPRGKKDFLRPKDFIYDEHFDCYLCPENKVLTYRTTTREGYQEYKSNPKICKTCPLLAICTESRQHQKVVVRHIWKNALEVCEDIRHQSGMKERYQHRKETIERLFGTAKEYHNLRYTREKGKSKMEDKVGLTLACLNIKKLVKMMTGKTYNFTQISQYYWIIGELGKNISQNHP
;
A
#
# COMPACT_ATOMS: atom_id res chain seq x y z
N ASN A 1 10.27 -21.96 20.51
CA ASN A 1 11.22 -21.64 19.41
C ASN A 1 10.64 -20.69 18.35
N LYS A 2 10.10 -19.54 18.79
CA LYS A 2 9.58 -18.50 17.87
C LYS A 2 10.71 -17.88 17.03
N GLU A 3 11.88 -17.69 17.62
CA GLU A 3 13.06 -17.13 16.93
C GLU A 3 13.49 -17.97 15.73
N VAL A 4 13.47 -19.31 15.84
CA VAL A 4 13.87 -20.21 14.74
C VAL A 4 12.99 -20.03 13.50
N LEU A 5 11.68 -19.90 13.65
CA LEU A 5 10.76 -19.74 12.53
C LEU A 5 10.95 -18.38 11.81
N ALA A 6 11.17 -17.31 12.56
CA ALA A 6 11.46 -16.00 11.99
C ALA A 6 12.78 -15.98 11.21
N HIS A 7 13.79 -16.74 11.67
CA HIS A 7 15.10 -16.84 11.01
C HIS A 7 15.09 -17.67 9.72
N ILE A 8 14.17 -18.63 9.55
CA ILE A 8 14.15 -19.47 8.35
C ILE A 8 14.01 -18.64 7.07
N PHE A 9 13.08 -17.68 7.04
CA PHE A 9 12.90 -16.84 5.85
C PHE A 9 14.16 -16.02 5.55
N SER A 10 14.73 -15.37 6.56
CA SER A 10 15.95 -14.56 6.40
C SER A 10 17.15 -15.39 5.97
N HIS A 11 17.28 -16.60 6.50
CA HIS A 11 18.37 -17.51 6.15
C HIS A 11 18.28 -17.99 4.68
N VAL A 12 17.07 -18.39 4.25
CA VAL A 12 16.84 -18.76 2.85
C VAL A 12 17.09 -17.58 1.91
N LEU A 13 16.64 -16.39 2.29
CA LEU A 13 16.86 -15.19 1.51
C LEU A 13 18.35 -14.85 1.39
N HIS A 14 19.10 -15.02 2.48
CA HIS A 14 20.55 -14.81 2.49
C HIS A 14 21.27 -15.72 1.49
N HIS A 15 20.95 -17.02 1.46
CA HIS A 15 21.52 -17.93 0.47
C HIS A 15 21.18 -17.58 -0.97
N VAL A 16 19.97 -17.09 -1.23
CA VAL A 16 19.58 -16.64 -2.57
C VAL A 16 20.34 -15.37 -2.97
N LEU A 17 20.61 -14.47 -1.99
CA LEU A 17 21.43 -13.27 -2.18
C LEU A 17 22.89 -13.64 -2.47
N GLU A 18 23.50 -14.53 -1.67
CA GLU A 18 24.88 -15.01 -1.87
C GLU A 18 25.06 -15.69 -3.23
N ALA A 19 24.03 -16.39 -3.72
CA ALA A 19 24.04 -17.01 -5.04
C ALA A 19 23.89 -16.01 -6.20
N GLY A 20 23.71 -14.69 -5.92
CA GLY A 20 23.57 -13.65 -6.93
C GLY A 20 22.28 -13.77 -7.78
N LEU A 21 21.22 -14.39 -7.25
CA LEU A 21 19.99 -14.68 -7.98
C LEU A 21 18.94 -13.60 -7.87
N ILE A 22 19.13 -12.63 -6.95
CA ILE A 22 18.22 -11.52 -6.72
C ILE A 22 18.66 -10.32 -7.54
N ASP A 23 17.69 -9.70 -8.22
CA ASP A 23 17.86 -8.39 -8.84
C ASP A 23 16.86 -7.41 -8.26
N PRO A 24 17.26 -6.60 -7.27
CA PRO A 24 16.38 -5.69 -6.56
C PRO A 24 16.15 -4.36 -7.27
N SER A 25 16.66 -4.19 -8.50
CA SER A 25 16.45 -2.94 -9.27
C SER A 25 14.96 -2.61 -9.42
N GLU A 26 14.13 -3.65 -9.59
CA GLU A 26 12.66 -3.53 -9.67
C GLU A 26 12.01 -4.36 -8.54
N ILE A 27 11.38 -3.69 -7.59
CA ILE A 27 10.64 -4.33 -6.49
C ILE A 27 9.15 -4.19 -6.70
N PHE A 28 8.44 -5.31 -6.69
CA PHE A 28 6.99 -5.42 -6.78
C PHE A 28 6.41 -5.56 -5.38
N ILE A 29 5.46 -4.67 -5.04
CA ILE A 29 4.78 -4.67 -3.74
C ILE A 29 3.29 -4.90 -3.95
N ASP A 30 2.71 -5.77 -3.11
CA ASP A 30 1.27 -6.00 -3.09
C ASP A 30 0.82 -6.56 -1.74
N GLY A 31 -0.47 -6.41 -1.45
CA GLY A 31 -1.12 -6.93 -0.25
C GLY A 31 -2.08 -8.07 -0.55
N THR A 32 -2.15 -9.06 0.34
CA THR A 32 -3.15 -10.11 0.23
C THR A 32 -3.84 -10.36 1.56
N HIS A 33 -5.17 -10.54 1.50
CA HIS A 33 -5.98 -10.84 2.67
C HIS A 33 -6.05 -12.35 2.90
N ILE A 34 -5.82 -12.75 4.15
CA ILE A 34 -5.87 -14.13 4.64
C ILE A 34 -7.01 -14.20 5.64
N LYS A 35 -8.04 -15.02 5.38
CA LYS A 35 -9.16 -15.18 6.30
C LYS A 35 -8.68 -15.74 7.64
N ALA A 36 -9.01 -15.05 8.72
CA ALA A 36 -8.64 -15.41 10.08
C ALA A 36 -9.45 -16.61 10.61
N ALA A 37 -8.89 -17.32 11.60
CA ALA A 37 -9.60 -18.33 12.37
C ALA A 37 -10.55 -17.70 13.40
N ALA A 38 -11.42 -16.81 12.94
CA ALA A 38 -12.31 -16.03 13.77
C ALA A 38 -13.77 -16.28 13.41
N ASN A 39 -14.63 -16.32 14.41
CA ASN A 39 -16.07 -16.38 14.21
C ASN A 39 -16.60 -14.96 13.92
N ASN A 40 -17.19 -14.77 12.73
CA ASN A 40 -17.70 -13.48 12.28
C ASN A 40 -18.85 -12.91 13.15
N HIS A 41 -19.54 -13.77 13.91
CA HIS A 41 -20.63 -13.39 14.80
C HIS A 41 -20.19 -13.17 16.25
N LYS A 42 -18.95 -13.54 16.60
CA LYS A 42 -18.37 -13.34 17.94
C LYS A 42 -17.41 -12.17 17.95
N TYR A 43 -17.93 -10.97 18.16
CA TYR A 43 -17.14 -9.75 18.24
C TYR A 43 -17.66 -8.80 19.32
N LYS A 44 -16.80 -7.91 19.77
CA LYS A 44 -17.15 -6.76 20.60
C LYS A 44 -16.82 -5.48 19.84
N THR A 45 -17.58 -4.43 20.11
CA THR A 45 -17.25 -3.10 19.62
C THR A 45 -16.25 -2.48 20.57
N VAL A 46 -15.07 -2.14 20.05
CA VAL A 46 -14.00 -1.49 20.81
C VAL A 46 -13.70 -0.15 20.21
N VAL A 47 -13.32 0.78 21.07
CA VAL A 47 -12.87 2.11 20.66
C VAL A 47 -11.35 2.03 20.54
N ILE A 48 -10.84 2.09 19.32
CA ILE A 48 -9.39 1.96 19.04
C ILE A 48 -8.89 3.28 18.48
N ASP A 49 -7.77 3.76 19.01
CA ASP A 49 -7.06 4.89 18.46
C ASP A 49 -6.66 4.58 17.00
N GLN A 50 -6.88 5.54 16.11
CA GLN A 50 -6.50 5.36 14.71
C GLN A 50 -4.96 5.35 14.63
N LYS A 51 -4.41 4.32 13.97
CA LYS A 51 -2.99 4.28 13.62
C LYS A 51 -2.66 5.55 12.82
N ALA A 52 -1.57 6.23 13.15
CA ALA A 52 -1.13 7.41 12.43
C ALA A 52 -0.99 7.10 10.93
N LYS A 53 -1.39 8.04 10.10
CA LYS A 53 -1.20 7.91 8.65
C LYS A 53 0.30 8.03 8.34
N PHE A 54 0.74 7.35 7.30
CA PHE A 54 2.11 7.46 6.81
C PHE A 54 2.47 8.94 6.54
N MET A 55 3.63 9.39 7.00
CA MET A 55 4.11 10.77 6.92
C MET A 55 3.18 11.84 7.56
N SER A 56 2.41 11.47 8.59
CA SER A 56 1.43 12.40 9.20
C SER A 56 2.07 13.63 9.83
N GLU A 57 3.23 13.49 10.45
CA GLU A 57 3.95 14.61 11.08
C GLU A 57 4.47 15.61 10.05
N GLN A 58 5.12 15.11 8.98
CA GLN A 58 5.57 15.97 7.88
C GLN A 58 4.40 16.65 7.19
N LEU A 59 3.29 15.93 7.01
CA LEU A 59 2.07 16.50 6.43
C LEU A 59 1.53 17.66 7.28
N GLU A 60 1.50 17.52 8.60
CA GLU A 60 1.02 18.58 9.50
C GLU A 60 1.92 19.83 9.44
N ILE A 61 3.24 19.64 9.38
CA ILE A 61 4.20 20.72 9.22
C ILE A 61 3.93 21.46 7.90
N GLU A 62 3.86 20.75 6.80
CA GLU A 62 3.66 21.35 5.47
C GLU A 62 2.29 22.01 5.31
N ILE A 63 1.24 21.43 5.89
CA ILE A 63 -0.08 22.09 5.96
C ILE A 63 0.01 23.43 6.67
N ASN A 64 0.71 23.50 7.79
CA ASN A 64 0.82 24.75 8.56
C ASN A 64 1.68 25.79 7.81
N LEU A 65 2.70 25.37 7.07
CA LEU A 65 3.47 26.24 6.18
C LEU A 65 2.60 26.79 5.04
N ASP A 66 1.82 25.95 4.38
CA ASP A 66 0.89 26.35 3.33
C ASP A 66 -0.17 27.34 3.86
N ARG A 67 -0.76 27.05 5.02
CA ARG A 67 -1.73 27.95 5.67
C ARG A 67 -1.10 29.30 6.01
N ARG A 68 0.15 29.31 6.47
CA ARG A 68 0.91 30.55 6.75
C ARG A 68 1.13 31.37 5.48
N LYS A 69 1.51 30.72 4.37
CA LYS A 69 1.66 31.36 3.05
C LYS A 69 0.38 32.10 2.64
N HIS A 70 -0.79 31.56 2.98
CA HIS A 70 -2.11 32.11 2.68
C HIS A 70 -2.70 32.98 3.81
N ALA A 71 -1.91 33.46 4.76
CA ALA A 71 -2.34 34.24 5.91
C ALA A 71 -3.49 33.58 6.71
N LYS A 72 -3.50 32.23 6.80
CA LYS A 72 -4.43 31.47 7.63
C LYS A 72 -3.81 31.09 8.96
N LYS A 73 -4.63 31.00 10.01
CA LYS A 73 -4.21 30.49 11.33
C LYS A 73 -3.76 29.04 11.22
N PHE A 74 -2.77 28.65 12.01
CA PHE A 74 -2.34 27.25 12.12
C PHE A 74 -3.49 26.36 12.54
N LEU A 75 -3.42 25.09 12.13
CA LEU A 75 -4.35 24.10 12.61
C LEU A 75 -4.14 23.94 14.13
N LYS A 76 -5.24 23.95 14.87
CA LYS A 76 -5.20 23.53 16.28
C LYS A 76 -4.68 22.08 16.32
N PRO A 77 -3.88 21.70 17.35
CA PRO A 77 -3.48 20.31 17.53
C PRO A 77 -4.71 19.39 17.37
N ALA A 78 -4.51 18.27 16.68
CA ALA A 78 -5.60 17.30 16.56
C ALA A 78 -6.03 16.94 17.99
N LYS A 79 -7.30 17.11 18.32
CA LYS A 79 -7.84 16.39 19.46
C LYS A 79 -7.49 14.94 19.23
N LYS A 80 -6.86 14.24 20.22
CA LYS A 80 -6.52 12.82 20.16
C LYS A 80 -7.63 12.13 19.39
N GLY A 81 -7.27 11.47 18.26
CA GLY A 81 -8.22 11.14 17.21
C GLY A 81 -9.50 10.57 17.77
N GLU A 82 -10.62 11.02 17.28
CA GLU A 82 -11.92 10.46 17.69
C GLU A 82 -11.83 8.97 17.41
N ALA A 83 -11.62 8.24 18.50
CA ALA A 83 -11.48 6.80 18.46
C ALA A 83 -12.78 6.23 17.90
N LYS A 84 -12.72 5.66 16.71
CA LYS A 84 -13.90 5.11 16.04
C LYS A 84 -14.23 3.74 16.56
N PRO A 85 -15.52 3.43 16.79
CA PRO A 85 -15.91 2.08 17.15
C PRO A 85 -15.55 1.11 16.01
N LYS A 86 -14.83 0.05 16.34
CA LYS A 86 -14.45 -1.01 15.41
C LYS A 86 -14.88 -2.37 15.96
N LYS A 87 -15.28 -3.26 15.06
CA LYS A 87 -15.52 -4.67 15.41
C LYS A 87 -14.18 -5.35 15.68
N GLN A 88 -14.00 -5.91 16.87
CA GLN A 88 -12.86 -6.72 17.25
C GLN A 88 -13.35 -8.13 17.53
N SER A 89 -12.73 -9.14 16.91
CA SER A 89 -13.05 -10.54 17.18
C SER A 89 -12.73 -10.89 18.63
N THR A 90 -13.61 -11.65 19.28
CA THR A 90 -13.34 -12.21 20.61
C THR A 90 -12.53 -13.50 20.55
N THR A 91 -12.48 -14.16 19.39
CA THR A 91 -11.77 -15.42 19.18
C THR A 91 -10.37 -15.23 18.60
N ASP A 92 -10.12 -14.12 17.92
CA ASP A 92 -8.82 -13.73 17.36
C ASP A 92 -8.73 -12.18 17.34
N PRO A 93 -8.37 -11.56 18.48
CA PRO A 93 -8.40 -10.10 18.64
C PRO A 93 -7.44 -9.32 17.72
N ASP A 94 -6.38 -9.97 17.24
CA ASP A 94 -5.38 -9.36 16.36
C ASP A 94 -5.84 -9.30 14.89
N SER A 95 -6.90 -10.05 14.54
CA SER A 95 -7.48 -9.97 13.21
C SER A 95 -8.33 -8.72 13.04
N GLY A 96 -8.41 -8.21 11.79
CA GLY A 96 -9.20 -7.03 11.45
C GLY A 96 -10.45 -7.36 10.66
N TRP A 97 -11.55 -6.63 10.94
CA TRP A 97 -12.77 -6.74 10.15
C TRP A 97 -12.55 -6.18 8.75
N PHE A 98 -12.56 -7.06 7.77
CA PHE A 98 -12.31 -6.74 6.36
C PHE A 98 -13.60 -6.85 5.55
N HIS A 99 -13.83 -5.83 4.71
CA HIS A 99 -14.96 -5.77 3.80
C HIS A 99 -14.46 -5.73 2.35
N LYS A 100 -14.89 -6.68 1.53
CA LYS A 100 -14.56 -6.74 0.10
C LYS A 100 -15.82 -6.90 -0.73
N GLY A 101 -16.22 -5.82 -1.41
CA GLY A 101 -17.44 -5.81 -2.21
C GLY A 101 -18.71 -5.93 -1.36
N GLU A 102 -19.84 -6.13 -1.99
CA GLU A 102 -21.16 -6.13 -1.33
C GLU A 102 -21.43 -7.34 -0.43
N HIS A 103 -20.65 -8.44 -0.56
CA HIS A 103 -21.03 -9.73 0.02
C HIS A 103 -19.96 -10.43 0.88
N LYS A 104 -18.79 -9.84 1.09
CA LYS A 104 -17.73 -10.48 1.90
C LYS A 104 -17.27 -9.62 3.04
N GLU A 105 -17.82 -9.88 4.21
CA GLU A 105 -17.37 -9.34 5.48
C GLU A 105 -16.78 -10.47 6.33
N VAL A 106 -15.50 -10.41 6.62
CA VAL A 106 -14.79 -11.44 7.38
C VAL A 106 -13.71 -10.82 8.25
N PHE A 107 -13.36 -11.45 9.35
CA PHE A 107 -12.10 -11.18 10.02
C PHE A 107 -10.94 -11.74 9.19
N ALA A 108 -9.91 -10.93 8.97
CA ALA A 108 -8.76 -11.28 8.16
C ALA A 108 -7.47 -10.62 8.67
N TYR A 109 -6.35 -11.12 8.18
CA TYR A 109 -5.06 -10.47 8.21
C TYR A 109 -4.71 -9.96 6.81
N ASN A 110 -3.94 -8.89 6.74
CA ASN A 110 -3.39 -8.35 5.51
C ASN A 110 -1.89 -8.61 5.50
N ALA A 111 -1.43 -9.51 4.63
CA ALA A 111 -0.03 -9.78 4.41
C ALA A 111 0.48 -8.93 3.26
N GLN A 112 1.38 -8.00 3.57
CA GLN A 112 2.12 -7.20 2.59
C GLN A 112 3.38 -7.94 2.22
N VAL A 113 3.67 -8.10 0.94
CA VAL A 113 4.83 -8.81 0.43
C VAL A 113 5.52 -7.98 -0.63
N ALA A 114 6.84 -8.06 -0.65
CA ALA A 114 7.67 -7.51 -1.70
C ALA A 114 8.47 -8.62 -2.37
N CYS A 115 8.58 -8.60 -3.69
CA CYS A 115 9.45 -9.47 -4.44
C CYS A 115 10.24 -8.70 -5.51
N ASP A 116 11.35 -9.27 -5.98
CA ASP A 116 12.12 -8.73 -7.09
C ASP A 116 11.48 -9.03 -8.45
N LYS A 117 12.11 -8.56 -9.53
CA LYS A 117 11.63 -8.80 -10.90
C LYS A 117 11.64 -10.26 -11.33
N HIS A 118 12.36 -11.12 -10.64
CA HIS A 118 12.37 -12.56 -10.86
C HIS A 118 11.33 -13.28 -9.99
N GLY A 119 10.64 -12.57 -9.08
CA GLY A 119 9.63 -13.12 -8.16
C GLY A 119 10.26 -13.84 -6.96
N TRP A 120 11.46 -13.47 -6.52
CA TRP A 120 12.00 -13.84 -5.22
C TRP A 120 11.33 -13.00 -4.14
N ALA A 121 10.74 -13.62 -3.14
CA ALA A 121 10.21 -12.90 -2.00
C ALA A 121 11.34 -12.29 -1.18
N LEU A 122 11.36 -10.96 -1.04
CA LEU A 122 12.42 -10.20 -0.37
C LEU A 122 12.03 -9.80 1.06
N ALA A 123 10.79 -9.40 1.24
CA ALA A 123 10.30 -8.94 2.54
C ALA A 123 8.79 -9.14 2.67
N TYR A 124 8.31 -9.18 3.90
CA TYR A 124 6.90 -9.23 4.20
C TYR A 124 6.59 -8.56 5.56
N THR A 125 5.34 -8.12 5.71
CA THR A 125 4.75 -7.72 6.98
C THR A 125 3.32 -8.24 7.07
N VAL A 126 2.80 -8.40 8.28
CA VAL A 126 1.41 -8.82 8.51
C VAL A 126 0.73 -7.79 9.38
N GLU A 127 -0.44 -7.34 8.96
CA GLU A 127 -1.27 -6.40 9.69
C GLU A 127 -2.69 -6.93 9.83
N ALA A 128 -3.49 -6.31 10.71
CA ALA A 128 -4.92 -6.60 10.78
C ALA A 128 -5.60 -6.28 9.45
N GLY A 129 -6.55 -7.08 8.99
CA GLY A 129 -7.17 -6.98 7.67
C GLY A 129 -7.89 -5.66 7.37
N ASN A 130 -8.17 -4.86 8.37
CA ASN A 130 -8.76 -3.52 8.24
C ASN A 130 -7.73 -2.39 8.14
N ILE A 131 -6.43 -2.71 8.14
CA ILE A 131 -5.36 -1.73 7.89
C ILE A 131 -5.17 -1.59 6.38
N HIS A 132 -5.28 -0.38 5.89
CA HIS A 132 -5.12 -0.08 4.47
C HIS A 132 -3.66 -0.25 4.04
N ASP A 133 -3.43 -0.69 2.80
CA ASP A 133 -2.09 -0.98 2.25
C ASP A 133 -1.15 0.21 2.38
N SER A 134 -1.63 1.43 2.15
CA SER A 134 -0.85 2.66 2.34
C SER A 134 -0.38 2.91 3.77
N GLN A 135 -1.04 2.35 4.78
CA GLN A 135 -0.62 2.45 6.19
C GLN A 135 0.37 1.36 6.57
N ALA A 136 0.29 0.21 5.90
CA ALA A 136 1.22 -0.91 6.10
C ALA A 136 2.54 -0.71 5.36
N PHE A 137 2.57 0.17 4.36
CA PHE A 137 3.72 0.42 3.48
C PHE A 137 5.01 0.74 4.24
N SER A 138 4.97 1.62 5.25
CA SER A 138 6.18 2.06 5.95
C SER A 138 6.93 0.91 6.62
N ALA A 139 6.20 0.00 7.27
CA ALA A 139 6.80 -1.16 7.94
C ALA A 139 7.43 -2.14 6.94
N LEU A 140 6.84 -2.28 5.75
CA LEU A 140 7.43 -3.08 4.67
C LEU A 140 8.65 -2.39 4.08
N PHE A 141 8.56 -1.07 3.84
CA PHE A 141 9.64 -0.31 3.20
C PHE A 141 10.95 -0.33 4.01
N VAL A 142 10.87 -0.24 5.34
CA VAL A 142 12.06 -0.35 6.22
C VAL A 142 12.85 -1.64 5.94
N LYS A 143 12.16 -2.74 5.64
CA LYS A 143 12.80 -4.02 5.28
C LYS A 143 13.37 -4.02 3.85
N LEU A 144 12.97 -3.08 3.02
CA LEU A 144 13.41 -2.95 1.63
C LEU A 144 14.56 -1.96 1.44
N GLU A 145 14.81 -1.06 2.40
CA GLU A 145 15.89 -0.07 2.31
C GLU A 145 17.26 -0.68 1.98
N PRO A 146 17.66 -1.84 2.55
CA PRO A 146 18.96 -2.44 2.24
C PRO A 146 19.13 -2.88 0.76
N PHE A 147 18.03 -3.07 0.05
CA PHE A 147 18.05 -3.48 -1.37
C PHE A 147 18.23 -2.32 -2.35
N SER A 148 18.06 -1.06 -1.89
CA SER A 148 18.22 0.16 -2.70
C SER A 148 17.55 0.08 -4.10
N PRO A 149 16.21 -0.15 -4.17
CA PRO A 149 15.53 -0.32 -5.46
C PRO A 149 15.55 0.96 -6.29
N GLU A 150 15.65 0.82 -7.62
CA GLU A 150 15.46 1.91 -8.57
C GLU A 150 13.97 2.16 -8.84
N PHE A 151 13.18 1.07 -8.90
CA PHE A 151 11.76 1.10 -9.17
C PHE A 151 10.97 0.38 -8.08
N ILE A 152 9.88 0.99 -7.64
CA ILE A 152 8.85 0.31 -6.84
C ILE A 152 7.56 0.26 -7.63
N ILE A 153 7.11 -0.96 -7.93
CA ILE A 153 5.91 -1.24 -8.69
C ILE A 153 4.82 -1.71 -7.75
N ALA A 154 3.74 -0.95 -7.63
CA ALA A 154 2.67 -1.26 -6.69
C ALA A 154 1.28 -0.98 -7.29
N ASP A 155 0.23 -1.52 -6.64
CA ASP A 155 -1.14 -1.33 -7.10
C ASP A 155 -1.71 0.05 -6.71
N SER A 156 -2.98 0.28 -7.06
CA SER A 156 -3.67 1.54 -6.76
C SER A 156 -3.86 1.82 -5.27
N GLY A 157 -3.79 0.81 -4.41
CA GLY A 157 -3.88 0.96 -2.95
C GLY A 157 -2.70 1.73 -2.37
N TYR A 158 -1.54 1.66 -3.03
CA TYR A 158 -0.33 2.40 -2.64
C TYR A 158 -0.21 3.77 -3.31
N LYS A 159 -1.01 4.07 -4.34
CA LYS A 159 -0.96 5.35 -5.07
C LYS A 159 -1.57 6.46 -4.22
N THR A 160 -0.84 6.92 -3.23
CA THR A 160 -1.21 8.04 -2.36
C THR A 160 -0.20 9.18 -2.47
N PRO A 161 -0.61 10.44 -2.22
CA PRO A 161 0.33 11.57 -2.27
C PRO A 161 1.54 11.37 -1.35
N SER A 162 1.35 10.79 -0.16
CA SER A 162 2.41 10.53 0.82
C SER A 162 3.44 9.52 0.30
N ILE A 163 2.99 8.39 -0.26
CA ILE A 163 3.90 7.36 -0.78
C ILE A 163 4.61 7.86 -2.03
N ALA A 164 3.90 8.55 -2.93
CA ALA A 164 4.50 9.12 -4.13
C ALA A 164 5.62 10.11 -3.77
N LYS A 165 5.33 11.08 -2.88
CA LYS A 165 6.33 12.05 -2.39
C LYS A 165 7.53 11.35 -1.76
N PHE A 166 7.27 10.42 -0.84
CA PHE A 166 8.32 9.70 -0.13
C PHE A 166 9.27 8.94 -1.07
N LEU A 167 8.74 8.21 -2.05
CA LEU A 167 9.56 7.46 -3.00
C LEU A 167 10.39 8.39 -3.89
N LEU A 168 9.79 9.48 -4.39
CA LEU A 168 10.49 10.47 -5.21
C LEU A 168 11.61 11.17 -4.42
N GLU A 169 11.38 11.51 -3.14
CA GLU A 169 12.41 12.10 -2.27
C GLU A 169 13.57 11.14 -1.98
N LYS A 170 13.30 9.82 -1.97
CA LYS A 170 14.32 8.78 -1.86
C LYS A 170 15.04 8.49 -3.19
N GLY A 171 14.69 9.15 -4.27
CA GLY A 171 15.22 8.90 -5.61
C GLY A 171 14.72 7.61 -6.25
N ILE A 172 13.63 7.02 -5.73
CA ILE A 172 13.02 5.79 -6.21
C ILE A 172 11.89 6.13 -7.17
N THR A 173 11.86 5.52 -8.34
CA THR A 173 10.82 5.72 -9.34
C THR A 173 9.56 4.90 -9.03
N PRO A 174 8.41 5.53 -8.68
CA PRO A 174 7.18 4.81 -8.41
C PRO A 174 6.44 4.46 -9.70
N VAL A 175 6.10 3.20 -9.89
CA VAL A 175 5.32 2.71 -11.03
C VAL A 175 3.93 2.29 -10.56
N PHE A 176 2.95 3.18 -10.79
CA PHE A 176 1.56 2.99 -10.37
C PHE A 176 0.61 2.85 -11.57
N PRO A 177 -0.54 2.18 -11.39
CA PRO A 177 -1.53 2.05 -12.44
C PRO A 177 -2.28 3.37 -12.67
N TYR A 178 -2.93 3.45 -13.82
CA TYR A 178 -3.96 4.46 -14.03
C TYR A 178 -5.11 4.26 -13.05
N THR A 179 -5.50 5.34 -12.40
CA THR A 179 -6.68 5.36 -11.53
C THR A 179 -7.73 6.27 -12.15
N ARG A 180 -8.88 5.69 -12.54
CA ARG A 180 -9.97 6.47 -13.11
C ARG A 180 -10.46 7.50 -12.07
N PRO A 181 -10.51 8.80 -12.43
CA PRO A 181 -11.08 9.82 -11.54
C PRO A 181 -12.53 9.48 -11.18
N ARG A 182 -12.82 9.52 -9.88
CA ARG A 182 -14.18 9.36 -9.37
C ARG A 182 -14.98 10.63 -9.64
N GLY A 183 -16.27 10.50 -9.89
CA GLY A 183 -17.18 11.61 -10.12
C GLY A 183 -18.51 11.13 -10.65
N LYS A 184 -19.54 11.96 -10.54
CA LYS A 184 -20.84 11.68 -11.16
C LYS A 184 -20.70 11.68 -12.69
N LYS A 185 -21.45 10.81 -13.34
CA LYS A 185 -21.60 10.82 -14.79
C LYS A 185 -22.20 12.17 -15.18
N ASP A 186 -21.74 12.73 -16.29
CA ASP A 186 -22.21 14.01 -16.85
C ASP A 186 -21.93 15.27 -16.02
N PHE A 187 -21.13 15.18 -14.94
CA PHE A 187 -20.68 16.32 -14.16
C PHE A 187 -19.24 16.70 -14.47
N LEU A 188 -18.95 18.00 -14.39
CA LEU A 188 -17.59 18.53 -14.49
C LEU A 188 -16.69 17.91 -13.41
N ARG A 189 -15.57 17.36 -13.86
CA ARG A 189 -14.57 16.67 -13.03
C ARG A 189 -13.41 17.60 -12.69
N PRO A 190 -12.60 17.30 -11.67
CA PRO A 190 -11.42 18.12 -11.34
C PRO A 190 -10.49 18.39 -12.52
N LYS A 191 -10.38 17.48 -13.49
CA LYS A 191 -9.56 17.65 -14.71
C LYS A 191 -10.08 18.71 -15.67
N ASP A 192 -11.35 19.09 -15.55
CA ASP A 192 -11.97 20.11 -16.40
C ASP A 192 -11.70 21.53 -15.87
N PHE A 193 -11.02 21.64 -14.72
CA PHE A 193 -10.56 22.87 -14.10
C PHE A 193 -9.05 22.96 -14.24
N ILE A 194 -8.54 24.09 -14.73
CA ILE A 194 -7.11 24.32 -14.95
C ILE A 194 -6.53 24.95 -13.68
N TYR A 195 -5.49 24.34 -13.13
CA TYR A 195 -4.74 24.92 -12.02
C TYR A 195 -3.69 25.88 -12.54
N ASP A 196 -3.71 27.11 -12.05
CA ASP A 196 -2.70 28.11 -12.30
C ASP A 196 -1.78 28.19 -11.08
N GLU A 197 -0.54 27.69 -11.25
CA GLU A 197 0.45 27.63 -10.16
C GLU A 197 0.97 29.03 -9.78
N HIS A 198 1.05 29.95 -10.76
CA HIS A 198 1.57 31.30 -10.51
C HIS A 198 0.62 32.12 -9.62
N PHE A 199 -0.69 32.06 -9.91
CA PHE A 199 -1.72 32.76 -9.12
C PHE A 199 -2.33 31.91 -8.01
N ASP A 200 -1.92 30.65 -7.89
CA ASP A 200 -2.48 29.68 -6.93
C ASP A 200 -4.01 29.68 -6.92
N CYS A 201 -4.59 29.45 -8.09
CA CYS A 201 -6.03 29.42 -8.30
C CYS A 201 -6.42 28.36 -9.33
N TYR A 202 -7.72 28.09 -9.43
CA TYR A 202 -8.27 27.28 -10.51
C TYR A 202 -9.09 28.14 -11.46
N LEU A 203 -8.99 27.85 -12.75
CA LEU A 203 -9.88 28.38 -13.78
C LEU A 203 -10.94 27.33 -14.14
N CYS A 204 -12.21 27.70 -14.12
CA CYS A 204 -13.28 26.84 -14.59
C CYS A 204 -13.43 26.90 -16.13
N PRO A 205 -14.20 26.01 -16.77
CA PRO A 205 -14.42 26.03 -18.21
C PRO A 205 -14.99 27.36 -18.77
N GLU A 206 -15.67 28.13 -17.94
CA GLU A 206 -16.14 29.49 -18.25
C GLU A 206 -15.11 30.59 -17.91
N ASN A 207 -13.84 30.23 -17.77
CA ASN A 207 -12.75 31.15 -17.43
C ASN A 207 -12.98 31.99 -16.16
N LYS A 208 -13.72 31.48 -15.18
CA LYS A 208 -13.92 32.13 -13.88
C LYS A 208 -12.97 31.54 -12.85
N VAL A 209 -12.42 32.41 -12.01
CA VAL A 209 -11.42 32.06 -11.01
C VAL A 209 -12.08 31.42 -9.79
N LEU A 210 -11.53 30.29 -9.33
CA LEU A 210 -11.77 29.71 -8.03
C LEU A 210 -10.57 30.06 -7.14
N THR A 211 -10.80 30.79 -6.08
CA THR A 211 -9.75 31.26 -5.17
C THR A 211 -9.50 30.29 -4.03
N TYR A 212 -8.27 30.25 -3.53
CA TYR A 212 -7.91 29.51 -2.34
C TYR A 212 -8.75 29.94 -1.14
N ARG A 213 -9.25 29.00 -0.39
CA ARG A 213 -10.01 29.24 0.83
C ARG A 213 -9.27 28.79 2.09
N THR A 214 -8.83 27.53 2.11
CA THR A 214 -8.19 26.91 3.27
C THR A 214 -7.50 25.61 2.89
N THR A 215 -6.58 25.15 3.73
CA THR A 215 -6.04 23.80 3.66
C THR A 215 -6.57 22.98 4.81
N THR A 216 -7.17 21.85 4.50
CA THR A 216 -7.78 20.93 5.46
C THR A 216 -6.73 20.16 6.25
N ARG A 217 -7.12 19.49 7.31
CA ARG A 217 -6.27 18.64 8.13
C ARG A 217 -5.73 17.39 7.38
N GLU A 218 -6.43 16.99 6.34
CA GLU A 218 -6.05 15.91 5.45
C GLU A 218 -5.06 16.34 4.36
N GLY A 219 -4.65 17.63 4.34
CA GLY A 219 -3.72 18.17 3.36
C GLY A 219 -4.35 18.64 2.05
N TYR A 220 -5.67 18.82 2.00
CA TYR A 220 -6.35 19.32 0.80
C TYR A 220 -6.54 20.82 0.87
N GLN A 221 -5.97 21.54 -0.09
CA GLN A 221 -6.27 22.93 -0.41
C GLN A 221 -7.65 22.99 -1.06
N GLU A 222 -8.55 23.81 -0.54
CA GLU A 222 -9.87 24.06 -1.10
C GLU A 222 -9.89 25.36 -1.88
N TYR A 223 -10.30 25.28 -3.14
CA TYR A 223 -10.53 26.44 -4.02
C TYR A 223 -12.01 26.57 -4.28
N LYS A 224 -12.54 27.78 -4.13
CA LYS A 224 -13.99 28.05 -4.22
C LYS A 224 -14.32 29.10 -5.25
N SER A 225 -15.37 28.82 -6.01
CA SER A 225 -15.92 29.77 -6.96
C SER A 225 -16.75 30.86 -6.25
N ASN A 226 -16.95 32.00 -6.95
CA ASN A 226 -17.83 33.06 -6.48
C ASN A 226 -19.31 32.68 -6.75
N PRO A 227 -20.15 32.51 -5.72
CA PRO A 227 -21.56 32.15 -5.90
C PRO A 227 -22.36 33.13 -6.76
N LYS A 228 -22.06 34.44 -6.66
CA LYS A 228 -22.76 35.48 -7.43
C LYS A 228 -22.55 35.28 -8.93
N ILE A 229 -21.34 34.93 -9.34
CA ILE A 229 -21.01 34.65 -10.75
C ILE A 229 -21.62 33.33 -11.20
N CYS A 230 -21.52 32.28 -10.36
CA CYS A 230 -22.01 30.96 -10.70
C CYS A 230 -23.53 30.87 -10.81
N LYS A 231 -24.29 31.75 -10.13
CA LYS A 231 -25.74 31.73 -10.16
C LYS A 231 -26.34 31.89 -11.57
N THR A 232 -25.64 32.61 -12.46
CA THR A 232 -26.06 32.85 -13.84
C THR A 232 -25.24 32.06 -14.86
N CYS A 233 -24.43 31.12 -14.40
CA CYS A 233 -23.54 30.34 -15.27
C CYS A 233 -24.33 29.29 -16.08
N PRO A 234 -24.12 29.20 -17.39
CA PRO A 234 -24.81 28.21 -18.22
C PRO A 234 -24.45 26.77 -17.87
N LEU A 235 -23.27 26.53 -17.32
CA LEU A 235 -22.80 25.21 -16.89
C LEU A 235 -23.19 24.85 -15.46
N LEU A 236 -24.00 25.64 -14.77
CA LEU A 236 -24.31 25.44 -13.35
C LEU A 236 -24.87 24.03 -13.08
N ALA A 237 -25.80 23.56 -13.91
CA ALA A 237 -26.49 22.28 -13.75
C ALA A 237 -25.55 21.05 -13.81
N ILE A 238 -24.45 21.13 -14.59
CA ILE A 238 -23.45 20.06 -14.70
C ILE A 238 -22.20 20.32 -13.86
N CYS A 239 -22.11 21.50 -13.22
CA CYS A 239 -20.95 21.91 -12.44
C CYS A 239 -21.11 21.57 -10.95
N THR A 240 -22.23 21.95 -10.33
CA THR A 240 -22.43 21.77 -8.90
C THR A 240 -23.92 21.66 -8.51
N GLU A 241 -24.19 20.81 -7.52
CA GLU A 241 -25.51 20.68 -6.87
C GLU A 241 -25.60 21.52 -5.58
N SER A 242 -24.63 22.39 -5.34
CA SER A 242 -24.63 23.22 -4.14
C SER A 242 -25.80 24.19 -4.15
N ARG A 243 -26.62 24.20 -3.07
CA ARG A 243 -27.69 25.16 -2.88
C ARG A 243 -27.20 26.62 -2.94
N GLN A 244 -25.92 26.85 -2.63
CA GLN A 244 -25.31 28.19 -2.69
C GLN A 244 -24.67 28.47 -4.06
N HIS A 245 -24.90 27.64 -5.08
CA HIS A 245 -24.31 27.78 -6.42
C HIS A 245 -22.77 27.87 -6.41
N GLN A 246 -22.11 27.22 -5.42
CA GLN A 246 -20.68 27.30 -5.24
C GLN A 246 -20.00 25.97 -5.61
N LYS A 247 -19.03 26.02 -6.50
CA LYS A 247 -18.14 24.90 -6.81
C LYS A 247 -16.94 24.92 -5.87
N VAL A 248 -16.57 23.76 -5.37
CA VAL A 248 -15.33 23.54 -4.63
C VAL A 248 -14.47 22.54 -5.41
N VAL A 249 -13.23 22.93 -5.67
CA VAL A 249 -12.20 22.04 -6.23
C VAL A 249 -11.13 21.87 -5.15
N VAL A 250 -10.64 20.66 -4.98
CA VAL A 250 -9.61 20.36 -3.98
C VAL A 250 -8.34 19.85 -4.63
N ARG A 251 -7.17 20.29 -4.11
CA ARG A 251 -5.85 19.87 -4.51
C ARG A 251 -5.07 19.46 -3.26
N HIS A 252 -4.50 18.25 -3.24
CA HIS A 252 -3.62 17.88 -2.14
C HIS A 252 -2.30 18.66 -2.23
N ILE A 253 -1.72 19.10 -1.10
CA ILE A 253 -0.45 19.86 -1.08
C ILE A 253 0.70 19.10 -1.76
N TRP A 254 0.64 17.76 -1.75
CA TRP A 254 1.59 16.87 -2.46
C TRP A 254 1.03 16.35 -3.80
N LYS A 255 0.13 17.09 -4.42
CA LYS A 255 -0.46 16.67 -5.71
C LYS A 255 0.59 16.58 -6.81
N ASN A 256 1.61 17.44 -6.78
CA ASN A 256 2.70 17.44 -7.76
C ASN A 256 3.42 16.07 -7.79
N ALA A 257 3.63 15.41 -6.64
CA ALA A 257 4.21 14.07 -6.61
C ALA A 257 3.37 13.03 -7.36
N LEU A 258 2.03 13.13 -7.30
CA LEU A 258 1.15 12.25 -8.08
C LEU A 258 1.14 12.61 -9.57
N GLU A 259 1.32 13.87 -9.92
CA GLU A 259 1.44 14.33 -11.32
C GLU A 259 2.73 13.78 -11.93
N VAL A 260 3.85 13.86 -11.23
CA VAL A 260 5.11 13.20 -11.63
C VAL A 260 4.93 11.70 -11.83
N CYS A 261 4.17 11.01 -10.96
CA CYS A 261 3.87 9.59 -11.14
C CYS A 261 3.04 9.32 -12.41
N GLU A 262 2.14 10.23 -12.81
CA GLU A 262 1.42 10.10 -14.08
C GLU A 262 2.35 10.29 -15.27
N ASP A 263 3.28 11.24 -15.21
CA ASP A 263 4.28 11.46 -16.27
C ASP A 263 5.21 10.24 -16.40
N ILE A 264 5.68 9.68 -15.28
CA ILE A 264 6.45 8.43 -15.25
C ILE A 264 5.65 7.31 -15.93
N ARG A 265 4.38 7.16 -15.63
CA ARG A 265 3.53 6.10 -16.19
C ARG A 265 3.45 6.18 -17.74
N HIS A 266 3.60 7.36 -18.32
CA HIS A 266 3.59 7.58 -19.78
C HIS A 266 4.96 7.39 -20.44
N GLN A 267 6.03 7.24 -19.68
CA GLN A 267 7.36 6.95 -20.21
C GLN A 267 7.43 5.54 -20.81
N SER A 268 8.32 5.37 -21.78
CA SER A 268 8.57 4.07 -22.42
C SER A 268 8.97 3.00 -21.39
N GLY A 269 8.45 1.79 -21.54
CA GLY A 269 8.77 0.65 -20.67
C GLY A 269 7.99 0.59 -19.34
N MET A 270 7.34 1.68 -18.90
CA MET A 270 6.66 1.69 -17.59
C MET A 270 5.38 0.86 -17.58
N LYS A 271 4.68 0.78 -18.68
CA LYS A 271 3.48 -0.06 -18.84
C LYS A 271 3.85 -1.54 -18.76
N GLU A 272 4.92 -1.92 -19.41
CA GLU A 272 5.47 -3.29 -19.41
C GLU A 272 5.92 -3.69 -18.02
N ARG A 273 6.68 -2.82 -17.31
CA ARG A 273 7.05 -3.03 -15.90
C ARG A 273 5.83 -3.25 -15.01
N TYR A 274 4.79 -2.43 -15.17
CA TYR A 274 3.58 -2.62 -14.39
C TYR A 274 2.87 -3.95 -14.72
N GLN A 275 2.83 -4.36 -15.99
CA GLN A 275 2.22 -5.62 -16.41
C GLN A 275 2.97 -6.85 -15.88
N HIS A 276 4.28 -6.74 -15.67
CA HIS A 276 5.12 -7.80 -15.12
C HIS A 276 4.71 -8.23 -13.70
N ARG A 277 3.88 -7.45 -13.01
CA ARG A 277 3.26 -7.87 -11.73
C ARG A 277 2.53 -9.21 -11.82
N LYS A 278 1.91 -9.52 -12.95
CA LYS A 278 1.19 -10.78 -13.17
C LYS A 278 2.09 -12.00 -13.08
N GLU A 279 3.32 -11.86 -13.54
CA GLU A 279 4.30 -12.94 -13.58
C GLU A 279 5.15 -13.03 -12.30
N THR A 280 5.13 -11.98 -11.50
CA THR A 280 5.89 -11.85 -10.26
C THR A 280 4.99 -11.97 -9.04
N ILE A 281 4.59 -10.84 -8.45
CA ILE A 281 3.90 -10.80 -7.15
C ILE A 281 2.50 -11.46 -7.20
N GLU A 282 1.74 -11.28 -8.28
CA GLU A 282 0.41 -11.90 -8.41
C GLU A 282 0.51 -13.43 -8.55
N ARG A 283 1.49 -13.91 -9.32
CA ARG A 283 1.80 -15.34 -9.44
C ARG A 283 2.29 -15.94 -8.12
N LEU A 284 3.13 -15.20 -7.38
CA LEU A 284 3.59 -15.59 -6.04
C LEU A 284 2.39 -15.79 -5.10
N PHE A 285 1.47 -14.83 -5.03
CA PHE A 285 0.25 -14.99 -4.23
C PHE A 285 -0.67 -16.08 -4.73
N GLY A 286 -0.82 -16.26 -6.05
CA GLY A 286 -1.55 -17.37 -6.63
C GLY A 286 -1.01 -18.71 -6.13
N THR A 287 0.29 -18.92 -6.24
CA THR A 287 0.96 -20.13 -5.77
C THR A 287 0.82 -20.32 -4.26
N ALA A 288 1.01 -19.25 -3.47
CA ALA A 288 0.87 -19.30 -2.01
C ALA A 288 -0.55 -19.70 -1.59
N LYS A 289 -1.57 -19.18 -2.26
CA LYS A 289 -2.98 -19.48 -1.97
C LYS A 289 -3.41 -20.87 -2.38
N GLU A 290 -2.96 -21.34 -3.53
CA GLU A 290 -3.38 -22.65 -4.07
C GLU A 290 -2.64 -23.81 -3.40
N TYR A 291 -1.32 -23.68 -3.22
CA TYR A 291 -0.48 -24.80 -2.80
C TYR A 291 0.05 -24.71 -1.37
N HIS A 292 -0.06 -23.52 -0.70
CA HIS A 292 0.48 -23.31 0.65
C HIS A 292 -0.58 -22.82 1.64
N ASN A 293 -1.86 -23.03 1.35
CA ASN A 293 -2.99 -22.68 2.25
C ASN A 293 -3.00 -21.22 2.73
N LEU A 294 -2.55 -20.26 1.90
CA LEU A 294 -2.55 -18.85 2.28
C LEU A 294 -3.89 -18.14 2.05
N ARG A 295 -4.98 -18.86 1.69
CA ARG A 295 -6.33 -18.30 1.60
C ARG A 295 -6.96 -18.05 2.96
N TYR A 296 -6.69 -18.95 3.91
CA TYR A 296 -7.20 -18.89 5.28
C TYR A 296 -6.17 -19.43 6.26
N THR A 297 -6.37 -19.12 7.54
CA THR A 297 -5.52 -19.65 8.61
C THR A 297 -6.34 -20.36 9.67
N ARG A 298 -5.72 -21.35 10.32
CA ARG A 298 -6.19 -21.94 11.59
C ARG A 298 -5.49 -21.32 12.79
N GLU A 299 -4.36 -20.63 12.53
CA GLU A 299 -3.59 -19.93 13.54
C GLU A 299 -4.32 -18.67 14.02
N LYS A 300 -4.15 -18.33 15.28
CA LYS A 300 -4.69 -17.12 15.91
C LYS A 300 -3.55 -16.26 16.44
N GLY A 301 -3.70 -14.96 16.28
CA GLY A 301 -2.70 -13.97 16.70
C GLY A 301 -1.71 -13.59 15.60
N LYS A 302 -1.32 -12.31 15.62
CA LYS A 302 -0.46 -11.70 14.60
C LYS A 302 0.88 -12.43 14.47
N SER A 303 1.54 -12.76 15.58
CA SER A 303 2.85 -13.42 15.57
C SER A 303 2.83 -14.75 14.81
N LYS A 304 1.82 -15.61 15.06
CA LYS A 304 1.70 -16.89 14.36
C LYS A 304 1.38 -16.69 12.88
N MET A 305 0.68 -15.62 12.54
CA MET A 305 0.45 -15.27 11.14
C MET A 305 1.72 -14.78 10.44
N GLU A 306 2.57 -14.04 11.13
CA GLU A 306 3.89 -13.66 10.63
C GLU A 306 4.75 -14.90 10.36
N ASP A 307 4.79 -15.85 11.30
CA ASP A 307 5.48 -17.14 11.14
C ASP A 307 4.93 -17.90 9.91
N LYS A 308 3.61 -18.02 9.79
CA LYS A 308 2.96 -18.72 8.67
C LYS A 308 3.30 -18.09 7.33
N VAL A 309 3.24 -16.77 7.22
CA VAL A 309 3.57 -16.05 5.99
C VAL A 309 5.05 -16.21 5.68
N GLY A 310 5.94 -16.02 6.66
CA GLY A 310 7.38 -16.17 6.49
C GLY A 310 7.77 -17.57 6.00
N LEU A 311 7.25 -18.62 6.64
CA LEU A 311 7.48 -20.01 6.21
C LEU A 311 6.95 -20.28 4.80
N THR A 312 5.76 -19.75 4.46
CA THR A 312 5.22 -19.90 3.11
C THR A 312 6.15 -19.27 2.07
N LEU A 313 6.64 -18.06 2.32
CA LEU A 313 7.54 -17.35 1.41
C LEU A 313 8.92 -18.03 1.33
N ALA A 314 9.45 -18.52 2.45
CA ALA A 314 10.67 -19.32 2.49
C ALA A 314 10.54 -20.57 1.62
N CYS A 315 9.44 -21.33 1.78
CA CYS A 315 9.18 -22.51 0.95
C CYS A 315 9.07 -22.18 -0.54
N LEU A 316 8.48 -21.04 -0.90
CA LEU A 316 8.42 -20.60 -2.30
C LEU A 316 9.80 -20.26 -2.85
N ASN A 317 10.64 -19.58 -2.08
CA ASN A 317 12.02 -19.26 -2.44
C ASN A 317 12.85 -20.55 -2.58
N ILE A 318 12.78 -21.48 -1.62
CA ILE A 318 13.46 -22.78 -1.69
C ILE A 318 13.04 -23.56 -2.93
N LYS A 319 11.72 -23.68 -3.16
CA LYS A 319 11.19 -24.40 -4.33
C LYS A 319 11.71 -23.82 -5.64
N LYS A 320 11.82 -22.50 -5.72
CA LYS A 320 12.36 -21.81 -6.88
C LYS A 320 13.86 -22.05 -7.02
N LEU A 321 14.62 -21.96 -5.93
CA LEU A 321 16.06 -22.24 -5.90
C LEU A 321 16.34 -23.66 -6.40
N VAL A 322 15.66 -24.65 -5.84
CA VAL A 322 15.81 -26.06 -6.23
C VAL A 322 15.50 -26.26 -7.71
N LYS A 323 14.43 -25.63 -8.22
CA LYS A 323 14.10 -25.70 -9.65
C LYS A 323 15.21 -25.13 -10.54
N MET A 324 15.83 -24.02 -10.14
CA MET A 324 16.94 -23.42 -10.90
C MET A 324 18.19 -24.29 -10.86
N MET A 325 18.52 -24.87 -9.70
CA MET A 325 19.73 -25.74 -9.55
C MET A 325 19.63 -27.05 -10.31
N THR A 326 18.43 -27.57 -10.47
CA THR A 326 18.25 -28.95 -11.00
C THR A 326 17.62 -28.99 -12.39
N GLY A 327 17.13 -27.86 -12.90
CA GLY A 327 16.39 -27.79 -14.16
C GLY A 327 15.08 -28.60 -14.20
N LYS A 328 14.68 -29.20 -13.06
CA LYS A 328 13.49 -30.06 -12.95
C LYS A 328 12.40 -29.41 -12.09
N THR A 329 11.16 -29.63 -12.47
CA THR A 329 9.99 -29.38 -11.60
C THR A 329 9.80 -30.61 -10.70
N TYR A 330 9.98 -30.46 -9.39
CA TYR A 330 9.79 -31.56 -8.45
C TYR A 330 8.32 -31.71 -8.07
N ASN A 331 7.82 -32.95 -8.13
CA ASN A 331 6.66 -33.39 -7.36
C ASN A 331 7.14 -33.74 -5.95
N PHE A 332 6.33 -33.42 -4.95
CA PHE A 332 6.63 -33.49 -3.51
C PHE A 332 7.10 -34.90 -3.03
N THR A 333 6.85 -35.95 -3.80
CA THR A 333 7.23 -37.34 -3.52
C THR A 333 8.74 -37.65 -3.68
N GLN A 334 9.54 -36.76 -4.25
CA GLN A 334 10.99 -36.97 -4.44
C GLN A 334 11.88 -36.20 -3.46
N ILE A 335 11.30 -35.57 -2.45
CA ILE A 335 12.00 -34.69 -1.48
C ILE A 335 12.91 -35.46 -0.50
N SER A 336 12.82 -36.78 -0.42
CA SER A 336 13.65 -37.57 0.51
C SER A 336 15.17 -37.47 0.28
N GLN A 337 15.60 -37.11 -0.93
CA GLN A 337 17.03 -36.93 -1.24
C GLN A 337 17.59 -35.55 -0.82
N TYR A 338 16.77 -34.60 -0.48
CA TYR A 338 17.16 -33.22 -0.15
C TYR A 338 17.08 -32.88 1.34
N TYR A 339 16.77 -33.86 2.19
CA TYR A 339 16.93 -33.74 3.63
C TYR A 339 18.34 -33.33 4.06
N TRP A 340 19.34 -33.57 3.20
CA TRP A 340 20.71 -33.15 3.46
C TRP A 340 20.87 -31.63 3.48
N ILE A 341 20.26 -30.88 2.53
CA ILE A 341 20.33 -29.41 2.50
C ILE A 341 19.61 -28.82 3.73
N ILE A 342 18.46 -29.38 4.10
CA ILE A 342 17.71 -28.98 5.30
C ILE A 342 18.49 -29.37 6.57
N GLY A 343 19.18 -30.49 6.56
CA GLY A 343 20.04 -30.96 7.66
C GLY A 343 21.29 -30.10 7.86
N GLU A 344 21.94 -29.67 6.79
CA GLU A 344 23.06 -28.72 6.85
C GLU A 344 22.60 -27.31 7.32
N LEU A 345 21.44 -26.84 6.86
CA LEU A 345 20.81 -25.62 7.38
C LEU A 345 20.54 -25.72 8.89
N GLY A 346 20.12 -26.88 9.38
CA GLY A 346 19.91 -27.13 10.81
C GLY A 346 21.20 -27.21 11.63
N LYS A 347 22.28 -27.76 11.08
CA LYS A 347 23.58 -27.87 11.76
C LYS A 347 24.28 -26.52 11.92
N ASN A 348 24.23 -25.66 10.91
CA ASN A 348 24.82 -24.32 10.96
C ASN A 348 24.08 -23.40 11.97
N ILE A 349 22.79 -23.64 12.21
CA ILE A 349 22.03 -22.92 13.26
C ILE A 349 22.48 -23.33 14.67
N SER A 350 22.92 -24.59 14.87
CA SER A 350 23.36 -25.10 16.18
C SER A 350 24.82 -24.78 16.51
N GLN A 351 25.66 -24.44 15.53
CA GLN A 351 27.07 -24.11 15.75
C GLN A 351 27.36 -22.63 15.99
N ASN A 352 26.40 -21.73 15.73
CA ASN A 352 26.57 -20.28 15.90
C ASN A 352 25.90 -19.71 17.16
N HIS A 353 25.59 -20.55 18.15
CA HIS A 353 25.22 -20.07 19.49
C HIS A 353 26.25 -20.57 20.51
N PRO A 354 26.97 -19.63 21.24
CA PRO A 354 27.71 -19.95 22.41
C PRO A 354 26.81 -20.37 23.59
#